data_a73f831b717b1cb4425e7374fdd61979
#
_entry.id   a73f831b717b1cb4425e7374fdd61979
#
_cell.length_a   1.000
_cell.length_b   1.000
_cell.length_c   1.000
_cell.angle_alpha   90.00
_cell.angle_beta   90.00
_cell.angle_gamma   90.00
#
_symmetry.space_group_name_H-M   'P 1'
#
loop_
_entity.id
_entity.type
_entity.pdbx_description
1 polymer ?
#
loop_
_entity_poly.entity_id
_entity_poly.type
_entity_poly.pdbx_seq_one_letter_code
_entity_poly.pdbx_strand_id
1 'polypeptide(L)'
;MSGEAVEHVEPRPAATVVLIRPGPDGPEVLLTHRPVSMAFAGDMHVFPGGAVDPADADPRLVVRSAVAPREALVRLGGDPAHRLSAEHALALHIAAIRELFEEAGVLLADRLTGGPTDTDRLAAARAALLRGETTLAEVAESLDLRLRTDLLAPISHWTTPPIMPRRFDTRFFVAELPAGAKPTFTTDEVLADRWLTPTAALDAMAAGEIGLWPPTSATLQQLEHVRSFGEVRERLAPGLLVPPRSVVESAEVERIVFGAAGGVPGQTVNCYLVGRRELVVVDPGDPSDEAAEAILTAAERRGGRVAAIAVTHVDPDHAAGAEPLASRLGLRVIVGPGGGRVFSGEVEEAGDGQRIGAGDVELTVFATPGPRPDHVAFLIGAAGQSGRGADGSEPGADVLIGDLVGGRGSRSIFGPPDEAAWEQSVARLVRIQPRRIFPGHGEPLGREALSAAAGPPGSAGN
;
A
#
# COMPACT_ATOMS: atom_id res chain seq x y z
N MET A 1 -15.74 -1.21 34.70
CA MET A 1 -16.25 -0.73 33.41
C MET A 1 -16.04 -1.86 32.43
N SER A 2 -17.13 -2.43 31.96
CA SER A 2 -17.14 -3.58 31.04
C SER A 2 -16.55 -3.14 29.70
N GLY A 3 -15.39 -3.71 29.34
CA GLY A 3 -14.84 -3.58 27.99
C GLY A 3 -15.82 -4.22 27.00
N GLU A 4 -16.51 -3.41 26.23
CA GLU A 4 -17.23 -3.88 25.05
C GLU A 4 -16.20 -4.50 24.10
N ALA A 5 -16.35 -5.77 23.84
CA ALA A 5 -15.60 -6.45 22.81
C ALA A 5 -15.96 -5.77 21.47
N VAL A 6 -14.99 -5.18 20.81
CA VAL A 6 -15.17 -4.65 19.44
C VAL A 6 -15.62 -5.85 18.59
N GLU A 7 -16.85 -5.81 18.12
CA GLU A 7 -17.43 -6.85 17.27
C GLU A 7 -16.56 -6.93 16.00
N HIS A 8 -15.93 -8.07 15.77
CA HIS A 8 -14.99 -8.25 14.68
C HIS A 8 -15.77 -8.35 13.36
N VAL A 9 -15.90 -7.23 12.63
CA VAL A 9 -16.56 -7.19 11.33
C VAL A 9 -15.67 -7.86 10.28
N GLU A 10 -16.15 -8.94 9.66
CA GLU A 10 -15.43 -9.59 8.55
C GLU A 10 -15.38 -8.67 7.32
N PRO A 11 -14.21 -8.54 6.66
CA PRO A 11 -14.09 -7.73 5.46
C PRO A 11 -14.87 -8.33 4.29
N ARG A 12 -15.67 -7.53 3.61
CA ARG A 12 -16.40 -7.97 2.40
C ARG A 12 -15.47 -7.97 1.20
N PRO A 13 -15.45 -9.03 0.37
CA PRO A 13 -14.70 -9.03 -0.89
C PRO A 13 -15.13 -7.87 -1.79
N ALA A 14 -14.15 -7.20 -2.40
CA ALA A 14 -14.38 -6.07 -3.30
C ALA A 14 -13.35 -6.03 -4.43
N ALA A 15 -13.66 -5.34 -5.51
CA ALA A 15 -12.79 -5.15 -6.65
C ALA A 15 -12.82 -3.69 -7.12
N THR A 16 -11.66 -3.17 -7.50
CA THR A 16 -11.48 -1.78 -7.96
C THR A 16 -10.65 -1.78 -9.24
N VAL A 17 -10.98 -0.91 -10.18
CA VAL A 17 -10.29 -0.81 -11.47
C VAL A 17 -9.64 0.55 -11.64
N VAL A 18 -8.33 0.56 -11.77
CA VAL A 18 -7.56 1.70 -12.24
C VAL A 18 -7.61 1.71 -13.76
N LEU A 19 -8.52 2.49 -14.33
CA LEU A 19 -8.63 2.63 -15.77
C LEU A 19 -7.57 3.62 -16.27
N ILE A 20 -6.71 3.17 -17.19
CA ILE A 20 -5.59 3.96 -17.73
C ILE A 20 -5.84 4.29 -19.20
N ARG A 21 -5.46 5.49 -19.62
CA ARG A 21 -5.38 5.88 -21.03
C ARG A 21 -4.05 6.58 -21.33
N PRO A 22 -3.58 6.59 -22.59
CA PRO A 22 -2.49 7.47 -22.99
C PRO A 22 -2.88 8.94 -22.81
N GLY A 23 -2.00 9.73 -22.20
CA GLY A 23 -2.12 11.18 -22.07
C GLY A 23 -0.89 11.90 -22.62
N PRO A 24 -0.92 13.24 -22.74
CA PRO A 24 0.18 14.04 -23.31
C PRO A 24 1.47 13.96 -22.48
N ASP A 25 1.34 13.88 -21.16
CA ASP A 25 2.46 13.89 -20.22
C ASP A 25 2.75 12.50 -19.61
N GLY A 26 2.15 11.46 -20.16
CA GLY A 26 2.24 10.08 -19.69
C GLY A 26 0.87 9.43 -19.48
N PRO A 27 0.81 8.21 -18.96
CA PRO A 27 -0.44 7.54 -18.69
C PRO A 27 -1.31 8.33 -17.70
N GLU A 28 -2.57 8.54 -18.05
CA GLU A 28 -3.57 9.14 -17.17
C GLU A 28 -4.48 8.07 -16.60
N VAL A 29 -4.89 8.23 -15.35
CA VAL A 29 -5.84 7.37 -14.65
C VAL A 29 -7.16 8.07 -14.44
N LEU A 30 -8.25 7.32 -14.47
CA LEU A 30 -9.59 7.82 -14.16
C LEU A 30 -9.79 7.83 -12.64
N LEU A 31 -10.11 9.00 -12.09
CA LEU A 31 -10.56 9.20 -10.73
C LEU A 31 -12.01 9.68 -10.71
N THR A 32 -12.83 9.11 -9.85
CA THR A 32 -14.22 9.51 -9.62
C THR A 32 -14.36 10.17 -8.25
N HIS A 33 -15.07 11.28 -8.16
CA HIS A 33 -15.32 11.99 -6.91
C HIS A 33 -16.63 11.50 -6.27
N ARG A 34 -16.55 10.99 -5.05
CA ARG A 34 -17.70 10.47 -4.31
C ARG A 34 -18.44 11.58 -3.55
N PRO A 35 -19.79 11.57 -3.53
CA PRO A 35 -20.58 12.52 -2.75
C PRO A 35 -20.23 12.50 -1.25
N VAL A 36 -20.25 13.66 -0.61
CA VAL A 36 -20.05 13.82 0.86
C VAL A 36 -21.03 12.95 1.67
N SER A 37 -22.22 12.70 1.13
CA SER A 37 -23.26 11.89 1.78
C SER A 37 -22.94 10.40 1.86
N MET A 38 -21.90 9.93 1.14
CA MET A 38 -21.54 8.52 1.18
C MET A 38 -20.92 8.13 2.52
N ALA A 39 -21.39 7.03 3.09
CA ALA A 39 -20.95 6.53 4.40
C ALA A 39 -19.50 5.98 4.40
N PHE A 40 -18.88 5.79 3.23
CA PHE A 40 -17.52 5.31 3.07
C PHE A 40 -16.80 6.13 1.99
N ALA A 41 -15.64 6.70 2.33
CA ALA A 41 -14.84 7.57 1.46
C ALA A 41 -15.64 8.75 0.85
N GLY A 42 -16.61 9.33 1.58
CA GLY A 42 -17.32 10.53 1.16
C GLY A 42 -16.36 11.70 0.98
N ASP A 43 -16.61 12.53 -0.05
CA ASP A 43 -15.77 13.68 -0.43
C ASP A 43 -14.35 13.33 -0.89
N MET A 44 -14.11 12.05 -1.23
CA MET A 44 -12.81 11.57 -1.68
C MET A 44 -12.84 11.17 -3.15
N HIS A 45 -11.70 11.29 -3.81
CA HIS A 45 -11.49 10.71 -5.12
C HIS A 45 -11.01 9.27 -4.98
N VAL A 46 -11.62 8.39 -5.75
CA VAL A 46 -11.38 6.96 -5.77
C VAL A 46 -11.33 6.45 -7.21
N PHE A 47 -10.86 5.23 -7.40
CA PHE A 47 -11.07 4.50 -8.65
C PHE A 47 -12.44 3.83 -8.66
N PRO A 48 -13.04 3.58 -9.83
CA PRO A 48 -14.27 2.79 -9.96
C PRO A 48 -14.16 1.43 -9.29
N GLY A 49 -15.17 1.04 -8.52
CA GLY A 49 -15.17 -0.26 -7.85
C GLY A 49 -16.16 -0.40 -6.71
N GLY A 50 -16.43 -1.66 -6.33
CA GLY A 50 -17.36 -1.99 -5.26
C GLY A 50 -17.26 -3.42 -4.77
N ALA A 51 -18.25 -3.86 -4.00
CA ALA A 51 -18.27 -5.18 -3.42
C ALA A 51 -18.57 -6.27 -4.47
N VAL A 52 -18.00 -7.45 -4.26
CA VAL A 52 -18.39 -8.63 -5.04
C VAL A 52 -19.85 -8.98 -4.70
N ASP A 53 -20.67 -9.12 -5.74
CA ASP A 53 -22.03 -9.60 -5.65
C ASP A 53 -22.07 -11.13 -5.84
N PRO A 54 -22.97 -11.88 -5.17
CA PRO A 54 -23.17 -13.29 -5.44
C PRO A 54 -23.41 -13.63 -6.92
N ALA A 55 -24.03 -12.71 -7.69
CA ALA A 55 -24.24 -12.86 -9.12
C ALA A 55 -22.95 -12.81 -9.95
N ASP A 56 -21.84 -12.27 -9.42
CA ASP A 56 -20.53 -12.29 -10.09
C ASP A 56 -19.93 -13.72 -10.17
N ALA A 57 -20.44 -14.65 -9.35
CA ALA A 57 -20.10 -16.08 -9.38
C ALA A 57 -21.04 -16.93 -10.25
N ASP A 58 -21.92 -16.32 -11.06
CA ASP A 58 -22.85 -17.05 -11.93
C ASP A 58 -22.08 -17.95 -12.91
N PRO A 59 -22.41 -19.26 -13.00
CA PRO A 59 -21.75 -20.18 -13.92
C PRO A 59 -21.76 -19.74 -15.39
N ARG A 60 -22.74 -18.96 -15.80
CA ARG A 60 -22.85 -18.40 -17.16
C ARG A 60 -21.71 -17.41 -17.44
N LEU A 61 -21.27 -16.66 -16.42
CA LEU A 61 -20.14 -15.75 -16.52
C LEU A 61 -18.81 -16.49 -16.54
N VAL A 62 -18.71 -17.63 -15.83
CA VAL A 62 -17.51 -18.47 -15.85
C VAL A 62 -17.16 -18.91 -17.27
N VAL A 63 -18.15 -19.43 -18.01
CA VAL A 63 -17.96 -19.91 -19.40
C VAL A 63 -17.76 -18.77 -20.40
N ARG A 64 -18.18 -17.55 -20.06
CA ARG A 64 -18.02 -16.33 -20.87
C ARG A 64 -16.80 -15.49 -20.48
N SER A 65 -16.03 -15.92 -19.51
CA SER A 65 -14.79 -15.25 -19.10
C SER A 65 -13.62 -15.67 -19.98
N ALA A 66 -12.71 -14.74 -20.26
CA ALA A 66 -11.48 -15.01 -21.02
C ALA A 66 -10.46 -15.80 -20.21
N VAL A 67 -10.52 -15.70 -18.87
CA VAL A 67 -9.63 -16.34 -17.91
C VAL A 67 -10.40 -17.43 -17.16
N ALA A 68 -9.82 -18.62 -17.02
CA ALA A 68 -10.38 -19.70 -16.22
C ALA A 68 -10.21 -19.43 -14.71
N PRO A 69 -11.07 -20.02 -13.83
CA PRO A 69 -11.01 -19.77 -12.38
C PRO A 69 -9.62 -19.99 -11.78
N ARG A 70 -8.97 -21.11 -12.11
CA ARG A 70 -7.63 -21.42 -11.62
C ARG A 70 -6.56 -20.42 -12.11
N GLU A 71 -6.68 -19.95 -13.35
CA GLU A 71 -5.79 -18.93 -13.89
C GLU A 71 -6.02 -17.60 -13.19
N ALA A 72 -7.27 -17.21 -12.90
CA ALA A 72 -7.61 -16.02 -12.14
C ALA A 72 -6.95 -16.04 -10.75
N LEU A 73 -6.96 -17.18 -10.05
CA LEU A 73 -6.28 -17.36 -8.77
C LEU A 73 -4.75 -17.18 -8.91
N VAL A 74 -4.14 -17.78 -9.93
CA VAL A 74 -2.70 -17.63 -10.19
C VAL A 74 -2.34 -16.17 -10.48
N ARG A 75 -3.15 -15.45 -11.24
CA ARG A 75 -2.95 -14.03 -11.55
C ARG A 75 -3.02 -13.13 -10.31
N LEU A 76 -3.78 -13.52 -9.29
CA LEU A 76 -3.85 -12.83 -7.99
C LEU A 76 -2.67 -13.19 -7.05
N GLY A 77 -1.64 -13.90 -7.54
CA GLY A 77 -0.49 -14.32 -6.75
C GLY A 77 -0.70 -15.66 -6.02
N GLY A 78 -1.76 -16.38 -6.32
CA GLY A 78 -2.17 -17.56 -5.58
C GLY A 78 -2.77 -17.20 -4.21
N ASP A 79 -3.00 -18.22 -3.40
CA ASP A 79 -3.37 -18.06 -1.98
C ASP A 79 -2.61 -19.10 -1.15
N PRO A 80 -1.43 -18.76 -0.62
CA PRO A 80 -0.66 -19.67 0.23
C PRO A 80 -1.41 -20.10 1.49
N ALA A 81 -2.34 -19.27 1.97
CA ALA A 81 -3.17 -19.56 3.15
C ALA A 81 -4.48 -20.31 2.80
N HIS A 82 -4.72 -20.64 1.54
CA HIS A 82 -5.93 -21.33 1.05
C HIS A 82 -7.26 -20.64 1.43
N ARG A 83 -7.26 -19.31 1.56
CA ARG A 83 -8.47 -18.54 1.91
C ARG A 83 -9.28 -18.11 0.69
N LEU A 84 -8.66 -18.04 -0.50
CA LEU A 84 -9.27 -17.61 -1.74
C LEU A 84 -9.46 -18.81 -2.68
N SER A 85 -10.71 -19.19 -2.97
CA SER A 85 -10.97 -20.23 -3.97
C SER A 85 -10.77 -19.70 -5.40
N ALA A 86 -10.57 -20.60 -6.35
CA ALA A 86 -10.44 -20.26 -7.75
C ALA A 86 -11.69 -19.55 -8.30
N GLU A 87 -12.87 -19.96 -7.85
CA GLU A 87 -14.16 -19.37 -8.21
C GLU A 87 -14.29 -17.95 -7.67
N HIS A 88 -13.90 -17.72 -6.41
CA HIS A 88 -13.85 -16.38 -5.82
C HIS A 88 -12.84 -15.48 -6.52
N ALA A 89 -11.69 -16.02 -6.93
CA ALA A 89 -10.70 -15.26 -7.69
C ALA A 89 -11.26 -14.78 -9.04
N LEU A 90 -12.03 -15.63 -9.75
CA LEU A 90 -12.69 -15.22 -10.98
C LEU A 90 -13.83 -14.23 -10.70
N ALA A 91 -14.62 -14.43 -9.63
CA ALA A 91 -15.68 -13.50 -9.24
C ALA A 91 -15.15 -12.09 -8.96
N LEU A 92 -13.96 -11.95 -8.39
CA LEU A 92 -13.28 -10.65 -8.22
C LEU A 92 -12.95 -9.97 -9.57
N HIS A 93 -12.50 -10.71 -10.58
CA HIS A 93 -12.30 -10.17 -11.94
C HIS A 93 -13.61 -9.76 -12.59
N ILE A 94 -14.66 -10.54 -12.39
CA ILE A 94 -15.99 -10.25 -12.94
C ILE A 94 -16.58 -9.02 -12.25
N ALA A 95 -16.52 -8.93 -10.92
CA ALA A 95 -16.93 -7.76 -10.15
C ALA A 95 -16.22 -6.49 -10.64
N ALA A 96 -14.92 -6.56 -10.88
CA ALA A 96 -14.15 -5.44 -11.42
C ALA A 96 -14.72 -4.94 -12.77
N ILE A 97 -15.08 -5.85 -13.67
CA ILE A 97 -15.72 -5.49 -14.96
C ILE A 97 -17.12 -4.93 -14.76
N ARG A 98 -17.92 -5.51 -13.86
CA ARG A 98 -19.27 -5.04 -13.56
C ARG A 98 -19.26 -3.63 -13.00
N GLU A 99 -18.46 -3.38 -11.96
CA GLU A 99 -18.34 -2.08 -11.32
C GLU A 99 -17.85 -1.00 -12.28
N LEU A 100 -16.83 -1.31 -13.10
CA LEU A 100 -16.35 -0.40 -14.15
C LEU A 100 -17.47 -0.06 -15.15
N PHE A 101 -18.30 -1.03 -15.50
CA PHE A 101 -19.43 -0.81 -16.40
C PHE A 101 -20.54 0.00 -15.72
N GLU A 102 -20.88 -0.32 -14.48
CA GLU A 102 -21.90 0.40 -13.69
C GLU A 102 -21.51 1.84 -13.43
N GLU A 103 -20.28 2.11 -12.96
CA GLU A 103 -19.86 3.45 -12.57
C GLU A 103 -19.38 4.30 -13.73
N ALA A 104 -18.59 3.75 -14.66
CA ALA A 104 -17.97 4.49 -15.75
C ALA A 104 -18.51 4.19 -17.16
N GLY A 105 -19.47 3.26 -17.28
CA GLY A 105 -20.02 2.90 -18.60
C GLY A 105 -19.04 2.17 -19.52
N VAL A 106 -17.90 1.73 -19.02
CA VAL A 106 -16.87 1.02 -19.77
C VAL A 106 -16.99 -0.48 -19.53
N LEU A 107 -17.36 -1.24 -20.53
CA LEU A 107 -17.46 -2.70 -20.43
C LEU A 107 -16.24 -3.35 -21.13
N LEU A 108 -15.46 -4.10 -20.34
CA LEU A 108 -14.36 -4.91 -20.87
C LEU A 108 -14.91 -6.24 -21.39
N ALA A 109 -15.42 -6.21 -22.60
CA ALA A 109 -16.01 -7.40 -23.25
C ALA A 109 -15.92 -7.31 -24.78
N ASP A 110 -15.85 -8.47 -25.45
CA ASP A 110 -15.95 -8.62 -26.89
C ASP A 110 -17.20 -9.41 -27.26
N ARG A 111 -17.75 -9.19 -28.44
CA ARG A 111 -18.80 -10.05 -28.97
C ARG A 111 -18.20 -11.38 -29.41
N LEU A 112 -18.81 -12.50 -29.00
CA LEU A 112 -18.40 -13.85 -29.44
C LEU A 112 -18.49 -14.03 -30.96
N THR A 113 -19.48 -13.40 -31.58
CA THR A 113 -19.67 -13.39 -33.04
C THR A 113 -18.81 -12.35 -33.78
N GLY A 114 -18.00 -11.57 -33.01
CA GLY A 114 -17.19 -10.48 -33.56
C GLY A 114 -17.99 -9.22 -33.91
N GLY A 115 -17.27 -8.17 -34.29
CA GLY A 115 -17.84 -6.87 -34.62
C GLY A 115 -18.15 -5.99 -33.39
N PRO A 116 -18.52 -4.71 -33.61
CA PRO A 116 -18.81 -3.78 -32.55
C PRO A 116 -20.10 -4.16 -31.79
N THR A 117 -20.13 -3.86 -30.51
CA THR A 117 -21.35 -3.93 -29.69
C THR A 117 -22.21 -2.69 -30.00
N ASP A 118 -23.51 -2.91 -30.10
CA ASP A 118 -24.48 -1.82 -30.27
C ASP A 118 -24.49 -0.94 -29.01
N THR A 119 -24.11 0.33 -29.19
CA THR A 119 -23.95 1.31 -28.10
C THR A 119 -25.26 1.60 -27.38
N ASP A 120 -26.38 1.65 -28.10
CA ASP A 120 -27.69 1.96 -27.51
C ASP A 120 -28.20 0.76 -26.67
N ARG A 121 -28.00 -0.45 -27.16
CA ARG A 121 -28.32 -1.68 -26.41
C ARG A 121 -27.43 -1.79 -25.17
N LEU A 122 -26.16 -1.43 -25.28
CA LEU A 122 -25.24 -1.45 -24.15
C LEU A 122 -25.64 -0.41 -23.08
N ALA A 123 -26.02 0.80 -23.50
CA ALA A 123 -26.51 1.84 -22.59
C ALA A 123 -27.82 1.42 -21.89
N ALA A 124 -28.75 0.81 -22.63
CA ALA A 124 -29.99 0.27 -22.06
C ALA A 124 -29.73 -0.86 -21.06
N ALA A 125 -28.81 -1.77 -21.38
CA ALA A 125 -28.41 -2.87 -20.49
C ALA A 125 -27.78 -2.35 -19.19
N ARG A 126 -26.88 -1.33 -19.29
CA ARG A 126 -26.31 -0.68 -18.10
C ARG A 126 -27.40 -0.03 -17.23
N ALA A 127 -28.33 0.69 -17.83
CA ALA A 127 -29.41 1.32 -17.08
C ALA A 127 -30.30 0.27 -16.38
N ALA A 128 -30.56 -0.89 -16.98
CA ALA A 128 -31.30 -1.98 -16.35
C ALA A 128 -30.51 -2.63 -15.22
N LEU A 129 -29.18 -2.80 -15.39
CA LEU A 129 -28.28 -3.34 -14.38
C LEU A 129 -28.26 -2.43 -13.14
N LEU A 130 -28.11 -1.12 -13.32
CA LEU A 130 -28.13 -0.13 -12.24
C LEU A 130 -29.46 -0.09 -11.46
N ARG A 131 -30.57 -0.45 -12.11
CA ARG A 131 -31.88 -0.57 -11.44
C ARG A 131 -32.12 -1.93 -10.80
N GLY A 132 -31.17 -2.87 -10.93
CA GLY A 132 -31.35 -4.25 -10.46
C GLY A 132 -32.38 -5.07 -11.24
N GLU A 133 -32.71 -4.65 -12.46
CA GLU A 133 -33.69 -5.31 -13.34
C GLU A 133 -33.07 -6.47 -14.14
N THR A 134 -31.75 -6.52 -14.21
CA THR A 134 -30.97 -7.56 -14.89
C THR A 134 -29.65 -7.80 -14.18
N THR A 135 -28.98 -8.89 -14.51
CA THR A 135 -27.65 -9.24 -14.04
C THR A 135 -26.61 -9.11 -15.16
N LEU A 136 -25.31 -9.01 -14.81
CA LEU A 136 -24.26 -9.02 -15.83
C LEU A 136 -24.28 -10.30 -16.67
N ALA A 137 -24.69 -11.44 -16.09
CA ALA A 137 -24.83 -12.71 -16.81
C ALA A 137 -25.89 -12.60 -17.92
N GLU A 138 -27.06 -12.05 -17.63
CA GLU A 138 -28.13 -11.85 -18.60
C GLU A 138 -27.74 -10.82 -19.67
N VAL A 139 -27.04 -9.76 -19.29
CA VAL A 139 -26.46 -8.80 -20.25
C VAL A 139 -25.48 -9.49 -21.19
N ALA A 140 -24.55 -10.28 -20.65
CA ALA A 140 -23.58 -11.01 -21.45
C ALA A 140 -24.21 -12.02 -22.40
N GLU A 141 -25.30 -12.68 -22.00
CA GLU A 141 -26.07 -13.59 -22.87
C GLU A 141 -26.81 -12.82 -23.95
N SER A 142 -27.58 -11.80 -23.58
CA SER A 142 -28.44 -11.05 -24.52
C SER A 142 -27.68 -10.30 -25.59
N LEU A 143 -26.46 -9.87 -25.30
CA LEU A 143 -25.57 -9.15 -26.20
C LEU A 143 -24.48 -10.04 -26.82
N ASP A 144 -24.51 -11.33 -26.53
CA ASP A 144 -23.52 -12.33 -27.00
C ASP A 144 -22.07 -11.94 -26.66
N LEU A 145 -21.82 -11.60 -25.40
CA LEU A 145 -20.54 -11.09 -24.94
C LEU A 145 -19.66 -12.15 -24.30
N ARG A 146 -18.35 -11.99 -24.44
CA ARG A 146 -17.30 -12.63 -23.67
C ARG A 146 -16.58 -11.56 -22.85
N LEU A 147 -16.53 -11.74 -21.54
CA LEU A 147 -15.82 -10.82 -20.64
C LEU A 147 -14.31 -10.95 -20.80
N ARG A 148 -13.66 -9.83 -21.00
CA ARG A 148 -12.21 -9.73 -21.18
C ARG A 148 -11.50 -9.64 -19.82
N THR A 149 -11.73 -10.62 -18.97
CA THR A 149 -11.05 -10.79 -17.69
C THR A 149 -9.53 -10.87 -17.81
N ASP A 150 -9.03 -11.22 -19.01
CA ASP A 150 -7.61 -11.23 -19.38
C ASP A 150 -6.98 -9.84 -19.49
N LEU A 151 -7.78 -8.78 -19.70
CA LEU A 151 -7.30 -7.40 -19.73
C LEU A 151 -7.08 -6.77 -18.36
N LEU A 152 -7.57 -7.42 -17.30
CA LEU A 152 -7.35 -6.97 -15.94
C LEU A 152 -5.99 -7.45 -15.44
N ALA A 153 -5.12 -6.51 -15.09
CA ALA A 153 -3.83 -6.78 -14.45
C ALA A 153 -3.97 -6.45 -12.96
N PRO A 154 -3.94 -7.45 -12.06
CA PRO A 154 -3.95 -7.18 -10.62
C PRO A 154 -2.70 -6.40 -10.23
N ILE A 155 -2.82 -5.39 -9.34
CA ILE A 155 -1.68 -4.56 -8.92
C ILE A 155 -1.57 -4.40 -7.42
N SER A 156 -2.67 -4.49 -6.68
CA SER A 156 -2.61 -4.33 -5.23
C SER A 156 -3.79 -5.01 -4.52
N HIS A 157 -3.63 -5.20 -3.21
CA HIS A 157 -4.61 -5.82 -2.33
C HIS A 157 -4.69 -5.04 -1.02
N TRP A 158 -5.89 -4.62 -0.63
CA TRP A 158 -6.11 -3.80 0.55
C TRP A 158 -7.22 -4.37 1.42
N THR A 159 -6.93 -4.59 2.70
CA THR A 159 -7.94 -4.95 3.69
C THR A 159 -8.14 -3.80 4.66
N THR A 160 -9.37 -3.33 4.79
CA THR A 160 -9.72 -2.24 5.72
C THR A 160 -9.37 -2.64 7.16
N PRO A 161 -8.72 -1.76 7.95
CA PRO A 161 -8.35 -2.05 9.33
C PRO A 161 -9.53 -2.50 10.21
N PRO A 162 -9.27 -3.34 11.25
CA PRO A 162 -10.32 -3.88 12.14
C PRO A 162 -11.13 -2.84 12.91
N ILE A 163 -10.57 -1.65 13.12
CA ILE A 163 -11.23 -0.56 13.85
C ILE A 163 -12.36 0.13 13.08
N MET A 164 -12.44 -0.13 11.76
CA MET A 164 -13.43 0.51 10.90
C MET A 164 -14.77 -0.23 10.96
N PRO A 165 -15.91 0.51 11.03
CA PRO A 165 -17.24 -0.10 11.13
C PRO A 165 -17.71 -0.81 9.85
N ARG A 166 -17.09 -0.49 8.72
CA ARG A 166 -17.27 -1.17 7.43
C ARG A 166 -15.92 -1.57 6.90
N ARG A 167 -15.79 -2.82 6.53
CA ARG A 167 -14.52 -3.38 6.08
C ARG A 167 -14.67 -4.05 4.72
N PHE A 168 -13.66 -3.85 3.88
CA PHE A 168 -13.55 -4.46 2.58
C PHE A 168 -12.19 -5.16 2.43
N ASP A 169 -12.18 -6.26 1.71
CA ASP A 169 -11.00 -6.97 1.21
C ASP A 169 -10.94 -6.75 -0.30
N THR A 170 -10.23 -5.70 -0.72
CA THR A 170 -10.32 -5.14 -2.07
C THR A 170 -9.12 -5.53 -2.92
N ARG A 171 -9.36 -6.15 -4.07
CA ARG A 171 -8.35 -6.37 -5.12
C ARG A 171 -8.40 -5.21 -6.12
N PHE A 172 -7.23 -4.63 -6.40
CA PHE A 172 -7.08 -3.56 -7.37
C PHE A 172 -6.53 -4.11 -8.67
N PHE A 173 -7.18 -3.75 -9.76
CA PHE A 173 -6.79 -4.14 -11.10
C PHE A 173 -6.48 -2.90 -11.92
N VAL A 174 -5.54 -2.99 -12.86
CA VAL A 174 -5.35 -1.99 -13.91
C VAL A 174 -5.90 -2.53 -15.21
N ALA A 175 -6.59 -1.67 -15.95
CA ALA A 175 -7.03 -1.96 -17.31
C ALA A 175 -6.79 -0.75 -18.20
N GLU A 176 -6.46 -1.00 -19.47
CA GLU A 176 -6.40 0.07 -20.49
C GLU A 176 -7.80 0.40 -20.97
N LEU A 177 -8.07 1.70 -21.15
CA LEU A 177 -9.33 2.15 -21.77
C LEU A 177 -9.42 1.60 -23.19
N PRO A 178 -10.46 0.80 -23.53
CA PRO A 178 -10.59 0.27 -24.88
C PRO A 178 -10.63 1.38 -25.94
N ALA A 179 -10.00 1.14 -27.08
CA ALA A 179 -9.94 2.11 -28.17
C ALA A 179 -11.35 2.57 -28.59
N GLY A 180 -11.57 3.89 -28.58
CA GLY A 180 -12.85 4.49 -28.92
C GLY A 180 -13.90 4.48 -27.79
N ALA A 181 -13.65 3.83 -26.68
CA ALA A 181 -14.54 3.88 -25.50
C ALA A 181 -14.50 5.30 -24.89
N LYS A 182 -15.66 5.77 -24.47
CA LYS A 182 -15.82 7.05 -23.76
C LYS A 182 -16.53 6.78 -22.44
N PRO A 183 -15.87 6.96 -21.31
CA PRO A 183 -16.52 6.85 -20.02
C PRO A 183 -17.73 7.78 -19.91
N THR A 184 -18.79 7.30 -19.30
CA THR A 184 -20.03 8.03 -19.04
C THR A 184 -20.45 7.81 -17.60
N PHE A 185 -20.76 8.88 -16.89
CA PHE A 185 -21.12 8.87 -15.48
C PHE A 185 -22.60 9.26 -15.36
N THR A 186 -23.41 8.37 -14.81
CA THR A 186 -24.87 8.54 -14.73
C THR A 186 -25.43 8.14 -13.38
N THR A 187 -24.57 7.91 -12.38
CA THR A 187 -24.98 7.49 -11.05
C THR A 187 -24.89 8.65 -10.07
N ASP A 188 -25.75 8.67 -9.06
CA ASP A 188 -25.69 9.62 -7.95
C ASP A 188 -24.43 9.39 -7.06
N GLU A 189 -23.65 8.35 -7.36
CA GLU A 189 -22.43 7.97 -6.64
C GLU A 189 -21.17 8.67 -7.17
N VAL A 190 -21.25 9.35 -8.33
CA VAL A 190 -20.13 10.06 -8.96
C VAL A 190 -20.51 11.50 -9.26
N LEU A 191 -19.90 12.46 -8.55
CA LEU A 191 -20.12 13.90 -8.75
C LEU A 191 -19.32 14.46 -9.90
N ALA A 192 -18.10 13.96 -10.12
CA ALA A 192 -17.19 14.41 -11.15
C ALA A 192 -16.19 13.30 -11.50
N ASP A 193 -15.62 13.38 -12.69
CA ASP A 193 -14.51 12.56 -13.12
C ASP A 193 -13.29 13.41 -13.45
N ARG A 194 -12.11 12.85 -13.21
CA ARG A 194 -10.84 13.47 -13.59
C ARG A 194 -9.91 12.44 -14.21
N TRP A 195 -9.27 12.86 -15.29
CA TRP A 195 -8.14 12.15 -15.87
C TRP A 195 -6.87 12.89 -15.52
N LEU A 196 -6.03 12.27 -14.72
CA LEU A 196 -4.78 12.84 -14.23
C LEU A 196 -3.65 11.81 -14.38
N THR A 197 -2.43 12.28 -14.63
CA THR A 197 -1.28 11.40 -14.41
C THR A 197 -1.17 11.08 -12.92
N PRO A 198 -0.61 9.91 -12.54
CA PRO A 198 -0.41 9.58 -11.13
C PRO A 198 0.29 10.69 -10.35
N THR A 199 1.35 11.29 -10.92
CA THR A 199 2.07 12.42 -10.34
C THR A 199 1.17 13.64 -10.15
N ALA A 200 0.40 14.04 -11.16
CA ALA A 200 -0.50 15.20 -11.06
C ALA A 200 -1.60 15.01 -10.00
N ALA A 201 -2.12 13.78 -9.85
CA ALA A 201 -3.10 13.47 -8.82
C ALA A 201 -2.51 13.57 -7.40
N LEU A 202 -1.28 13.07 -7.20
CA LEU A 202 -0.59 13.17 -5.93
C LEU A 202 -0.18 14.62 -5.58
N ASP A 203 0.22 15.40 -6.58
CA ASP A 203 0.54 16.81 -6.40
C ASP A 203 -0.72 17.62 -6.03
N ALA A 204 -1.86 17.35 -6.69
CA ALA A 204 -3.14 17.97 -6.35
C ALA A 204 -3.62 17.60 -4.92
N MET A 205 -3.37 16.36 -4.48
CA MET A 205 -3.63 15.96 -3.09
C MET A 205 -2.72 16.73 -2.13
N ALA A 206 -1.43 16.84 -2.41
CA ALA A 206 -0.48 17.56 -1.58
C ALA A 206 -0.80 19.07 -1.49
N ALA A 207 -1.36 19.64 -2.56
CA ALA A 207 -1.85 21.02 -2.60
C ALA A 207 -3.21 21.21 -1.88
N GLY A 208 -3.86 20.14 -1.45
CA GLY A 208 -5.19 20.19 -0.83
C GLY A 208 -6.34 20.45 -1.82
N GLU A 209 -6.09 20.29 -3.14
CA GLU A 209 -7.10 20.50 -4.17
C GLU A 209 -8.08 19.33 -4.31
N ILE A 210 -7.61 18.12 -3.99
CA ILE A 210 -8.42 16.90 -4.00
C ILE A 210 -8.11 16.05 -2.76
N GLY A 211 -9.14 15.42 -2.19
CA GLY A 211 -8.98 14.34 -1.23
C GLY A 211 -8.80 13.02 -1.97
N LEU A 212 -7.78 12.24 -1.64
CA LEU A 212 -7.60 10.87 -2.15
C LEU A 212 -7.85 9.88 -1.01
N TRP A 213 -8.64 8.82 -1.31
CA TRP A 213 -8.76 7.72 -0.38
C TRP A 213 -7.40 7.01 -0.23
N PRO A 214 -6.97 6.57 0.98
CA PRO A 214 -5.64 6.03 1.21
C PRO A 214 -5.18 4.94 0.24
N PRO A 215 -5.95 3.86 -0.04
CA PRO A 215 -5.59 2.90 -1.08
C PRO A 215 -5.40 3.49 -2.47
N THR A 216 -6.16 4.56 -2.80
CA THR A 216 -6.05 5.27 -4.08
C THR A 216 -4.71 5.99 -4.16
N SER A 217 -4.33 6.76 -3.13
CA SER A 217 -3.06 7.48 -3.12
C SER A 217 -1.85 6.53 -3.17
N ALA A 218 -1.89 5.43 -2.42
CA ALA A 218 -0.82 4.43 -2.46
C ALA A 218 -0.71 3.74 -3.83
N THR A 219 -1.83 3.41 -4.46
CA THR A 219 -1.83 2.85 -5.81
C THR A 219 -1.27 3.85 -6.84
N LEU A 220 -1.60 5.13 -6.71
CA LEU A 220 -1.03 6.19 -7.55
C LEU A 220 0.49 6.31 -7.38
N GLN A 221 1.00 6.20 -6.15
CA GLN A 221 2.45 6.19 -5.89
C GLN A 221 3.17 5.03 -6.61
N GLN A 222 2.56 3.85 -6.65
CA GLN A 222 3.11 2.71 -7.40
C GLN A 222 3.15 2.98 -8.91
N LEU A 223 2.21 3.76 -9.42
CA LEU A 223 2.07 4.07 -10.85
C LEU A 223 2.89 5.30 -11.30
N GLU A 224 3.48 6.07 -10.38
CA GLU A 224 4.20 7.32 -10.72
C GLU A 224 5.32 7.15 -11.75
N HIS A 225 5.99 6.02 -11.73
CA HIS A 225 7.13 5.76 -12.61
C HIS A 225 6.80 4.86 -13.80
N VAL A 226 5.52 4.57 -13.99
CA VAL A 226 5.02 3.74 -15.09
C VAL A 226 4.77 4.60 -16.31
N ARG A 227 5.31 4.19 -17.46
CA ARG A 227 5.22 4.94 -18.73
C ARG A 227 4.19 4.37 -19.70
N SER A 228 3.71 3.15 -19.46
CA SER A 228 2.74 2.48 -20.31
C SER A 228 2.01 1.37 -19.56
N PHE A 229 0.85 0.95 -20.09
CA PHE A 229 0.12 -0.22 -19.56
C PHE A 229 0.94 -1.52 -19.66
N GLY A 230 1.75 -1.69 -20.68
CA GLY A 230 2.67 -2.83 -20.79
C GLY A 230 3.64 -2.91 -19.61
N GLU A 231 4.19 -1.76 -19.21
CA GLU A 231 5.09 -1.66 -18.07
C GLU A 231 4.39 -1.94 -16.73
N VAL A 232 3.10 -1.59 -16.57
CA VAL A 232 2.29 -2.02 -15.42
C VAL A 232 2.26 -3.54 -15.31
N ARG A 233 1.99 -4.23 -16.40
CA ARG A 233 1.92 -5.70 -16.42
C ARG A 233 3.26 -6.35 -16.12
N GLU A 234 4.36 -5.75 -16.54
CA GLU A 234 5.70 -6.28 -16.33
C GLU A 234 6.22 -6.04 -14.92
N ARG A 235 5.94 -4.87 -14.33
CA ARG A 235 6.50 -4.46 -13.05
C ARG A 235 5.61 -4.73 -11.84
N LEU A 236 4.29 -4.76 -12.03
CA LEU A 236 3.31 -4.82 -10.94
C LEU A 236 2.47 -6.11 -10.95
N ALA A 237 2.76 -7.06 -11.85
CA ALA A 237 2.04 -8.33 -11.87
C ALA A 237 2.24 -9.07 -10.52
N PRO A 238 1.14 -9.49 -9.85
CA PRO A 238 1.23 -10.30 -8.63
C PRO A 238 2.02 -11.58 -8.92
N GLY A 239 2.93 -11.92 -8.02
CA GLY A 239 3.83 -13.06 -8.19
C GLY A 239 5.14 -12.74 -8.92
N LEU A 240 5.33 -11.55 -9.48
CA LEU A 240 6.67 -11.01 -9.62
C LEU A 240 7.11 -10.59 -8.21
N LEU A 241 7.86 -11.47 -7.57
CA LEU A 241 8.73 -11.10 -6.47
C LEU A 241 9.57 -9.94 -7.01
N VAL A 242 9.38 -8.73 -6.49
CA VAL A 242 10.32 -7.64 -6.76
C VAL A 242 11.62 -8.14 -6.16
N PRO A 243 12.64 -8.50 -6.96
CA PRO A 243 13.87 -9.02 -6.40
C PRO A 243 14.42 -7.96 -5.44
N PRO A 244 14.93 -8.36 -4.27
CA PRO A 244 15.48 -7.45 -3.30
C PRO A 244 16.48 -6.50 -3.97
N ARG A 245 16.23 -5.21 -3.90
CA ARG A 245 17.10 -4.19 -4.49
C ARG A 245 17.86 -3.46 -3.41
N SER A 246 19.17 -3.57 -3.43
CA SER A 246 20.04 -2.88 -2.48
C SER A 246 20.51 -1.55 -3.03
N VAL A 247 20.45 -0.51 -2.19
CA VAL A 247 20.88 0.87 -2.48
C VAL A 247 21.78 1.36 -1.34
N VAL A 248 23.02 1.69 -1.66
CA VAL A 248 23.96 2.29 -0.68
C VAL A 248 23.62 3.77 -0.54
N GLU A 249 23.02 4.14 0.57
CA GLU A 249 22.63 5.53 0.88
C GLU A 249 23.78 6.36 1.48
N SER A 250 24.65 5.67 2.23
CA SER A 250 25.89 6.27 2.80
C SER A 250 26.88 5.17 3.19
N ALA A 251 28.02 5.57 3.76
CA ALA A 251 28.98 4.61 4.30
C ALA A 251 28.39 3.78 5.46
N GLU A 252 27.42 4.33 6.19
CA GLU A 252 26.79 3.71 7.36
C GLU A 252 25.43 3.10 7.07
N VAL A 253 24.73 3.50 5.99
CA VAL A 253 23.35 3.10 5.71
C VAL A 253 23.24 2.49 4.33
N GLU A 254 22.69 1.29 4.27
CA GLU A 254 22.27 0.62 3.03
C GLU A 254 20.79 0.25 3.16
N ARG A 255 20.02 0.60 2.16
CA ARG A 255 18.59 0.30 2.06
C ARG A 255 18.39 -0.89 1.15
N ILE A 256 17.66 -1.88 1.63
CA ILE A 256 17.23 -3.03 0.85
C ILE A 256 15.71 -2.91 0.68
N VAL A 257 15.27 -2.79 -0.56
CA VAL A 257 13.85 -2.64 -0.90
C VAL A 257 13.28 -4.02 -1.20
N PHE A 258 12.28 -4.43 -0.43
CA PHE A 258 11.53 -5.68 -0.62
C PHE A 258 10.12 -5.39 -1.13
N GLY A 259 9.46 -6.41 -1.71
CA GLY A 259 8.00 -6.42 -1.79
C GLY A 259 7.41 -6.52 -0.37
N ALA A 260 6.35 -5.76 -0.07
CA ALA A 260 5.76 -5.78 1.26
C ALA A 260 5.10 -7.13 1.57
N ALA A 261 5.60 -7.85 2.56
CA ALA A 261 5.06 -9.12 3.00
C ALA A 261 3.68 -8.93 3.66
N GLY A 262 2.69 -9.72 3.24
CA GLY A 262 1.31 -9.59 3.75
C GLY A 262 0.61 -8.30 3.34
N GLY A 263 1.29 -7.48 2.56
CA GLY A 263 0.83 -6.20 2.07
C GLY A 263 0.29 -6.25 0.66
N VAL A 264 0.17 -5.08 0.10
CA VAL A 264 -0.36 -4.80 -1.23
C VAL A 264 0.65 -5.24 -2.29
N PRO A 265 0.33 -6.12 -3.23
CA PRO A 265 1.21 -6.43 -4.35
C PRO A 265 1.71 -5.15 -5.03
N GLY A 266 3.02 -5.05 -5.22
CA GLY A 266 3.68 -3.85 -5.77
C GLY A 266 4.02 -2.77 -4.75
N GLN A 267 3.54 -2.83 -3.52
CA GLN A 267 4.06 -2.02 -2.43
C GLN A 267 5.42 -2.56 -1.99
N THR A 268 6.36 -1.65 -1.78
CA THR A 268 7.70 -2.00 -1.30
C THR A 268 7.88 -1.48 0.12
N VAL A 269 8.63 -2.23 0.90
CA VAL A 269 9.08 -1.82 2.23
C VAL A 269 10.60 -1.68 2.24
N ASN A 270 11.08 -0.78 3.01
CA ASN A 270 12.51 -0.53 3.18
C ASN A 270 13.02 -1.24 4.42
N CYS A 271 13.95 -2.17 4.23
CA CYS A 271 14.81 -2.69 5.29
C CYS A 271 16.14 -1.96 5.26
N TYR A 272 16.67 -1.62 6.41
CA TYR A 272 17.94 -0.90 6.49
C TYR A 272 19.02 -1.71 7.18
N LEU A 273 20.23 -1.71 6.60
CA LEU A 273 21.46 -2.14 7.23
C LEU A 273 22.21 -0.90 7.71
N VAL A 274 22.38 -0.78 9.02
CA VAL A 274 23.04 0.39 9.65
C VAL A 274 24.31 -0.03 10.36
N GLY A 275 25.41 0.62 10.08
CA GLY A 275 26.74 0.31 10.62
C GLY A 275 27.74 -0.06 9.52
N ARG A 276 28.95 -0.46 9.92
CA ARG A 276 30.03 -0.82 8.99
C ARG A 276 30.47 -2.29 9.13
N ARG A 277 31.00 -2.67 10.27
CA ARG A 277 31.44 -4.04 10.59
C ARG A 277 30.44 -4.81 11.42
N GLU A 278 29.86 -4.15 12.41
CA GLU A 278 28.70 -4.64 13.12
C GLU A 278 27.48 -3.87 12.60
N LEU A 279 26.45 -4.60 12.23
CA LEU A 279 25.30 -4.05 11.52
C LEU A 279 24.03 -4.29 12.35
N VAL A 280 23.21 -3.26 12.46
CA VAL A 280 21.82 -3.42 12.87
C VAL A 280 20.96 -3.53 11.62
N VAL A 281 20.15 -4.57 11.54
CA VAL A 281 19.07 -4.70 10.55
C VAL A 281 17.84 -4.04 11.12
N VAL A 282 17.25 -3.10 10.40
CA VAL A 282 16.01 -2.40 10.81
C VAL A 282 14.91 -2.72 9.81
N ASP A 283 13.74 -3.10 10.30
CA ASP A 283 12.54 -3.45 9.55
C ASP A 283 12.75 -4.55 8.49
N PRO A 284 13.18 -5.77 8.86
CA PRO A 284 13.22 -6.90 7.94
C PRO A 284 11.80 -7.45 7.75
N GLY A 285 10.99 -6.76 6.93
CA GLY A 285 9.55 -7.01 6.82
C GLY A 285 9.17 -8.26 6.02
N ASP A 286 10.06 -8.78 5.17
CA ASP A 286 9.79 -9.96 4.36
C ASP A 286 10.30 -11.24 5.07
N PRO A 287 9.43 -12.22 5.38
CA PRO A 287 9.80 -13.44 6.10
C PRO A 287 10.44 -14.53 5.22
N SER A 288 10.62 -14.28 3.91
CA SER A 288 11.15 -15.28 2.97
C SER A 288 12.65 -15.54 3.19
N ASP A 289 13.07 -16.75 2.85
CA ASP A 289 14.50 -17.11 2.83
C ASP A 289 15.27 -16.23 1.83
N GLU A 290 14.65 -15.82 0.73
CA GLU A 290 15.25 -14.95 -0.27
C GLU A 290 15.58 -13.56 0.30
N ALA A 291 14.68 -12.99 1.09
CA ALA A 291 14.91 -11.73 1.78
C ALA A 291 16.02 -11.85 2.82
N ALA A 292 16.02 -12.92 3.61
CA ALA A 292 17.08 -13.20 4.57
C ALA A 292 18.44 -13.31 3.88
N GLU A 293 18.53 -14.05 2.77
CA GLU A 293 19.76 -14.16 1.97
C GLU A 293 20.21 -12.82 1.38
N ALA A 294 19.29 -11.99 0.91
CA ALA A 294 19.60 -10.66 0.40
C ALA A 294 20.22 -9.77 1.48
N ILE A 295 19.65 -9.78 2.71
CA ILE A 295 20.18 -9.05 3.88
C ILE A 295 21.58 -9.53 4.22
N LEU A 296 21.78 -10.85 4.32
CA LEU A 296 23.08 -11.45 4.68
C LEU A 296 24.13 -11.19 3.61
N THR A 297 23.78 -11.33 2.33
CA THR A 297 24.67 -11.00 1.21
C THR A 297 25.08 -9.53 1.22
N ALA A 298 24.16 -8.62 1.52
CA ALA A 298 24.47 -7.20 1.65
C ALA A 298 25.42 -6.94 2.84
N ALA A 299 25.21 -7.61 3.96
CA ALA A 299 26.08 -7.52 5.14
C ALA A 299 27.50 -8.02 4.82
N GLU A 300 27.63 -9.18 4.16
CA GLU A 300 28.92 -9.77 3.72
C GLU A 300 29.65 -8.86 2.73
N ARG A 301 28.94 -8.31 1.75
CA ARG A 301 29.50 -7.37 0.76
C ARG A 301 30.11 -6.13 1.44
N ARG A 302 29.53 -5.70 2.56
CA ARG A 302 30.06 -4.61 3.40
C ARG A 302 31.24 -5.06 4.28
N GLY A 303 31.58 -6.36 4.29
CA GLY A 303 32.58 -6.93 5.21
C GLY A 303 32.12 -6.90 6.67
N GLY A 304 30.80 -6.85 6.89
CA GLY A 304 30.17 -6.77 8.21
C GLY A 304 29.43 -8.04 8.62
N ARG A 305 28.97 -8.07 9.86
CA ARG A 305 28.08 -9.11 10.40
C ARG A 305 26.87 -8.45 11.04
N VAL A 306 25.70 -9.10 10.95
CA VAL A 306 24.51 -8.65 11.68
C VAL A 306 24.74 -8.91 13.17
N ALA A 307 24.63 -7.86 13.97
CA ALA A 307 24.82 -7.87 15.43
C ALA A 307 23.51 -7.65 16.19
N ALA A 308 22.51 -7.00 15.57
CA ALA A 308 21.20 -6.78 16.15
C ALA A 308 20.13 -6.69 15.06
N ILE A 309 18.88 -6.95 15.44
CA ILE A 309 17.70 -6.78 14.60
C ILE A 309 16.72 -5.91 15.37
N ALA A 310 16.25 -4.84 14.75
CA ALA A 310 15.31 -3.91 15.34
C ALA A 310 14.12 -3.67 14.40
N VAL A 311 12.96 -3.32 14.95
CA VAL A 311 11.81 -2.91 14.18
C VAL A 311 11.27 -1.58 14.66
N THR A 312 10.86 -0.72 13.74
CA THR A 312 10.26 0.58 14.07
C THR A 312 8.89 0.39 14.70
N HIS A 313 8.14 -0.60 14.22
CA HIS A 313 6.83 -1.00 14.74
C HIS A 313 6.46 -2.42 14.26
N VAL A 314 5.39 -2.99 14.81
CA VAL A 314 5.07 -4.40 14.60
C VAL A 314 4.05 -4.67 13.49
N ASP A 315 3.90 -3.78 12.52
CA ASP A 315 3.11 -4.11 11.32
C ASP A 315 3.81 -5.20 10.49
N PRO A 316 3.06 -6.12 9.87
CA PRO A 316 3.66 -7.31 9.24
C PRO A 316 4.72 -6.99 8.19
N ASP A 317 4.54 -5.93 7.43
CA ASP A 317 5.49 -5.51 6.38
C ASP A 317 6.80 -4.91 6.93
N HIS A 318 6.88 -4.63 8.24
CA HIS A 318 8.11 -4.21 8.93
C HIS A 318 8.70 -5.33 9.81
N ALA A 319 7.85 -6.17 10.40
CA ALA A 319 8.24 -7.09 11.46
C ALA A 319 8.25 -8.57 11.07
N ALA A 320 7.57 -8.99 9.98
CA ALA A 320 7.36 -10.42 9.70
C ALA A 320 8.64 -11.22 9.49
N GLY A 321 9.68 -10.63 8.93
CA GLY A 321 10.99 -11.27 8.74
C GLY A 321 11.93 -11.20 9.96
N ALA A 322 11.58 -10.42 10.99
CA ALA A 322 12.47 -10.18 12.12
C ALA A 322 12.71 -11.46 12.93
N GLU A 323 11.67 -12.21 13.31
CA GLU A 323 11.78 -13.43 14.10
C GLU A 323 12.47 -14.58 13.33
N PRO A 324 12.14 -14.88 12.05
CA PRO A 324 12.90 -15.84 11.25
C PRO A 324 14.38 -15.51 11.14
N LEU A 325 14.71 -14.26 10.86
CA LEU A 325 16.09 -13.80 10.73
C LEU A 325 16.83 -13.89 12.09
N ALA A 326 16.18 -13.47 13.18
CA ALA A 326 16.73 -13.55 14.54
C ALA A 326 17.01 -15.00 14.93
N SER A 327 16.08 -15.92 14.68
CA SER A 327 16.25 -17.36 14.95
C SER A 327 17.43 -17.93 14.18
N ARG A 328 17.60 -17.59 12.91
CA ARG A 328 18.70 -18.02 12.06
C ARG A 328 20.08 -17.56 12.56
N LEU A 329 20.14 -16.36 13.15
CA LEU A 329 21.38 -15.74 13.60
C LEU A 329 21.67 -15.92 15.11
N GLY A 330 20.74 -16.50 15.87
CA GLY A 330 20.84 -16.60 17.32
C GLY A 330 20.78 -15.23 18.02
N LEU A 331 20.01 -14.29 17.46
CA LEU A 331 19.82 -12.94 17.95
C LEU A 331 18.41 -12.79 18.53
N ARG A 332 18.21 -11.72 19.31
CA ARG A 332 16.87 -11.26 19.72
C ARG A 332 16.37 -10.14 18.83
N VAL A 333 15.07 -9.93 18.77
CA VAL A 333 14.44 -8.79 18.10
C VAL A 333 14.29 -7.65 19.10
N ILE A 334 14.68 -6.43 18.69
CA ILE A 334 14.51 -5.21 19.49
C ILE A 334 13.29 -4.45 18.93
N VAL A 335 12.35 -4.12 19.82
CA VAL A 335 11.06 -3.49 19.47
C VAL A 335 10.77 -2.31 20.37
N GLY A 336 9.86 -1.43 19.95
CA GLY A 336 9.33 -0.39 20.82
C GLY A 336 8.46 -0.94 21.95
N PRO A 337 8.13 -0.11 22.97
CA PRO A 337 7.38 -0.53 24.15
C PRO A 337 6.02 -1.14 23.80
N GLY A 338 5.74 -2.35 24.30
CA GLY A 338 4.50 -3.09 24.04
C GLY A 338 4.47 -3.89 22.73
N GLY A 339 5.47 -3.74 21.86
CA GLY A 339 5.58 -4.47 20.59
C GLY A 339 5.97 -5.95 20.77
N GLY A 340 6.55 -6.32 21.88
CA GLY A 340 7.02 -7.70 22.11
C GLY A 340 5.95 -8.78 22.05
N ARG A 341 4.68 -8.43 22.19
CA ARG A 341 3.56 -9.39 22.28
C ARG A 341 3.24 -10.14 20.99
N VAL A 342 3.73 -9.67 19.85
CA VAL A 342 3.48 -10.30 18.53
C VAL A 342 4.50 -11.37 18.18
N PHE A 343 5.61 -11.44 18.89
CA PHE A 343 6.70 -12.38 18.68
C PHE A 343 6.60 -13.58 19.62
N SER A 344 7.03 -14.73 19.15
CA SER A 344 7.11 -15.98 19.94
C SER A 344 8.49 -16.19 20.54
N GLY A 345 9.53 -15.61 19.93
CA GLY A 345 10.94 -15.73 20.31
C GLY A 345 11.40 -14.71 21.35
N GLU A 346 12.71 -14.64 21.55
CA GLU A 346 13.31 -13.67 22.46
C GLU A 346 13.23 -12.25 21.91
N VAL A 347 12.65 -11.36 22.71
CA VAL A 347 12.43 -9.95 22.36
C VAL A 347 13.01 -9.05 23.46
N GLU A 348 13.57 -7.92 23.04
CA GLU A 348 13.97 -6.83 23.92
C GLU A 348 13.11 -5.61 23.62
N GLU A 349 12.34 -5.13 24.60
CA GLU A 349 11.60 -3.87 24.44
C GLU A 349 12.53 -2.70 24.79
N ALA A 350 12.74 -1.82 23.82
CA ALA A 350 13.63 -0.67 23.94
C ALA A 350 12.83 0.64 24.10
N GLY A 351 13.08 1.32 25.20
CA GLY A 351 12.45 2.60 25.51
C GLY A 351 13.17 3.80 24.93
N ASP A 352 12.53 4.96 25.05
CA ASP A 352 13.04 6.24 24.58
C ASP A 352 14.43 6.57 25.16
N GLY A 353 15.38 6.97 24.32
CA GLY A 353 16.77 7.25 24.68
C GLY A 353 17.67 6.02 24.85
N GLN A 354 17.12 4.79 24.77
CA GLN A 354 17.95 3.58 24.81
C GLN A 354 18.83 3.49 23.56
N ARG A 355 20.03 2.91 23.72
CA ARG A 355 21.04 2.84 22.66
C ARG A 355 21.24 1.40 22.21
N ILE A 356 21.31 1.21 20.90
CA ILE A 356 21.59 -0.06 20.24
C ILE A 356 22.93 0.11 19.52
N GLY A 357 23.96 -0.61 19.98
CA GLY A 357 25.30 -0.52 19.39
C GLY A 357 25.41 -1.28 18.08
N ALA A 358 26.08 -0.70 17.11
CA ALA A 358 26.50 -1.31 15.85
C ALA A 358 27.97 -0.98 15.58
N GLY A 359 28.87 -1.43 16.48
CA GLY A 359 30.30 -1.17 16.40
C GLY A 359 30.64 0.30 16.56
N ASP A 360 31.00 0.95 15.43
CA ASP A 360 31.34 2.38 15.36
C ASP A 360 30.11 3.30 15.18
N VAL A 361 28.94 2.71 14.98
CA VAL A 361 27.65 3.40 14.88
C VAL A 361 26.75 3.00 16.05
N GLU A 362 25.91 3.91 16.47
CA GLU A 362 24.94 3.71 17.54
C GLU A 362 23.56 4.23 17.10
N LEU A 363 22.53 3.41 17.28
CA LEU A 363 21.15 3.81 17.10
C LEU A 363 20.57 4.24 18.44
N THR A 364 20.08 5.46 18.54
CA THR A 364 19.31 5.90 19.71
C THR A 364 17.82 5.75 19.41
N VAL A 365 17.13 5.01 20.26
CA VAL A 365 15.68 4.82 20.19
C VAL A 365 14.97 6.12 20.53
N PHE A 366 14.02 6.50 19.70
CA PHE A 366 13.24 7.70 19.85
C PHE A 366 11.76 7.36 19.77
N ALA A 367 11.06 7.37 20.89
CA ALA A 367 9.65 7.02 20.92
C ALA A 367 8.84 8.00 20.07
N THR A 368 8.14 7.47 19.09
CA THR A 368 7.33 8.23 18.12
C THR A 368 5.94 7.62 17.96
N PRO A 369 5.17 7.49 19.07
CA PRO A 369 3.80 6.98 18.99
C PRO A 369 2.94 7.89 18.10
N GLY A 370 1.89 7.32 17.54
CA GLY A 370 0.95 7.96 16.64
C GLY A 370 0.49 6.97 15.60
N PRO A 371 1.32 6.52 14.65
CA PRO A 371 0.96 5.43 13.74
C PRO A 371 0.55 4.18 14.50
N ARG A 372 1.33 3.84 15.53
CA ARG A 372 1.09 2.76 16.49
C ARG A 372 1.60 3.15 17.87
N PRO A 373 1.08 2.57 18.97
CA PRO A 373 1.59 2.82 20.32
C PRO A 373 3.04 2.38 20.54
N ASP A 374 3.46 1.30 19.84
CA ASP A 374 4.81 0.71 19.90
C ASP A 374 5.81 1.35 18.93
N HIS A 375 5.39 2.36 18.15
CA HIS A 375 6.22 2.95 17.11
C HIS A 375 7.40 3.73 17.69
N VAL A 376 8.59 3.48 17.12
CA VAL A 376 9.84 4.17 17.43
C VAL A 376 10.57 4.59 16.15
N ALA A 377 11.31 5.66 16.22
CA ALA A 377 12.32 6.05 15.24
C ALA A 377 13.73 5.72 15.80
N PHE A 378 14.72 5.63 14.92
CA PHE A 378 16.12 5.40 15.30
C PHE A 378 17.00 6.52 14.77
N LEU A 379 17.64 7.26 15.69
CA LEU A 379 18.64 8.25 15.32
C LEU A 379 20.00 7.57 15.16
N ILE A 380 20.66 7.83 14.03
CA ILE A 380 21.96 7.26 13.68
C ILE A 380 23.04 8.21 14.12
N GLY A 381 23.92 7.79 15.03
CA GLY A 381 25.04 8.56 15.55
C GLY A 381 26.33 7.76 15.63
N ALA A 382 27.45 8.43 15.85
CA ALA A 382 28.72 7.76 16.10
C ALA A 382 28.78 7.19 17.52
N ALA A 383 29.26 5.97 17.68
CA ALA A 383 29.38 5.33 18.98
C ALA A 383 30.38 6.13 19.89
N GLY A 384 29.99 6.32 21.14
CA GLY A 384 30.87 6.89 22.18
C GLY A 384 31.07 8.41 22.13
N GLN A 385 30.36 9.14 21.26
CA GLN A 385 30.43 10.62 21.29
C GLN A 385 29.56 11.17 22.43
N SER A 386 30.23 11.79 23.39
CA SER A 386 29.64 12.53 24.52
C SER A 386 29.57 14.03 24.14
N GLY A 387 28.48 14.47 23.60
CA GLY A 387 28.27 15.87 23.17
C GLY A 387 26.84 16.16 22.72
N ARG A 388 25.92 15.26 23.10
CA ARG A 388 24.52 15.30 22.71
C ARG A 388 23.72 16.27 23.58
N GLY A 389 22.70 16.91 23.00
CA GLY A 389 21.71 17.65 23.75
C GLY A 389 21.09 16.83 24.89
N ALA A 390 20.42 17.47 25.83
CA ALA A 390 19.79 16.81 26.99
C ALA A 390 18.77 15.73 26.61
N ASP A 391 18.30 15.69 25.35
CA ASP A 391 17.42 14.73 24.72
C ASP A 391 18.13 13.62 23.92
N GLY A 392 19.47 13.57 23.96
CA GLY A 392 20.28 12.57 23.27
C GLY A 392 20.48 12.83 21.76
N SER A 393 19.96 13.95 21.23
CA SER A 393 20.01 14.28 19.81
C SER A 393 21.31 15.00 19.41
N GLU A 394 21.83 14.69 18.21
CA GLU A 394 22.82 15.46 17.50
C GLU A 394 22.14 16.22 16.37
N PRO A 395 22.29 17.56 16.29
CA PRO A 395 21.81 18.32 15.14
C PRO A 395 22.40 17.76 13.84
N GLY A 396 21.54 17.43 12.86
CA GLY A 396 21.98 16.89 11.58
C GLY A 396 22.25 15.37 11.57
N ALA A 397 21.78 14.62 12.56
CA ALA A 397 21.78 13.15 12.51
C ALA A 397 20.85 12.63 11.39
N ASP A 398 21.19 11.47 10.84
CA ASP A 398 20.27 10.72 9.99
C ASP A 398 19.26 9.98 10.87
N VAL A 399 18.01 9.80 10.40
CA VAL A 399 16.96 9.16 11.19
C VAL A 399 16.15 8.18 10.37
N LEU A 400 15.92 6.98 10.91
CA LEU A 400 14.99 5.98 10.42
C LEU A 400 13.65 6.23 11.11
N ILE A 401 12.58 6.47 10.37
CA ILE A 401 11.30 6.93 10.94
C ILE A 401 10.14 5.95 10.75
N GLY A 402 10.39 4.76 10.19
CA GLY A 402 9.30 3.83 9.88
C GLY A 402 8.17 4.53 9.13
N ASP A 403 6.96 4.34 9.61
CA ASP A 403 5.74 4.88 9.00
C ASP A 403 5.23 6.19 9.64
N LEU A 404 6.09 6.88 10.38
CA LEU A 404 5.69 8.16 10.96
C LEU A 404 5.30 9.20 9.90
N VAL A 405 6.08 9.24 8.80
CA VAL A 405 5.80 10.07 7.62
C VAL A 405 6.12 9.25 6.38
N GLY A 406 5.15 9.11 5.49
CA GLY A 406 5.30 8.39 4.23
C GLY A 406 6.10 9.15 3.19
N GLY A 407 6.31 8.51 2.03
CA GLY A 407 6.95 9.14 0.88
C GLY A 407 6.31 10.50 0.56
N ARG A 408 7.11 11.48 0.12
CA ARG A 408 6.73 12.90 -0.13
C ARG A 408 6.24 13.67 1.09
N GLY A 409 6.50 13.18 2.32
CA GLY A 409 6.06 13.85 3.54
C GLY A 409 4.55 13.73 3.83
N SER A 410 3.86 12.80 3.17
CA SER A 410 2.46 12.52 3.47
C SER A 410 2.30 11.87 4.85
N ARG A 411 1.16 12.14 5.50
CA ARG A 411 0.73 11.40 6.69
C ARG A 411 0.53 9.92 6.33
N SER A 412 0.60 9.03 7.34
CA SER A 412 0.23 7.62 7.17
C SER A 412 -1.07 7.48 6.37
N ILE A 413 -1.11 6.48 5.49
CA ILE A 413 -2.20 6.24 4.53
C ILE A 413 -3.58 6.14 5.21
N PHE A 414 -3.64 5.65 6.44
CA PHE A 414 -4.88 5.52 7.22
C PHE A 414 -5.07 6.62 8.28
N GLY A 415 -4.19 7.64 8.30
CA GLY A 415 -4.07 8.55 9.42
C GLY A 415 -3.48 7.84 10.66
N PRO A 416 -2.83 8.56 11.55
CA PRO A 416 -2.35 7.96 12.79
C PRO A 416 -3.56 7.57 13.66
N PRO A 417 -3.55 6.38 14.31
CA PRO A 417 -4.56 6.01 15.30
C PRO A 417 -4.69 7.00 16.45
N ASP A 418 -3.59 7.70 16.78
CA ASP A 418 -3.54 8.80 17.76
C ASP A 418 -2.89 10.03 17.11
N GLU A 419 -3.75 10.94 16.62
CA GLU A 419 -3.31 12.15 15.91
C GLU A 419 -2.49 13.09 16.83
N ALA A 420 -2.88 13.22 18.09
CA ALA A 420 -2.20 14.08 19.04
C ALA A 420 -0.80 13.55 19.36
N ALA A 421 -0.66 12.24 19.55
CA ALA A 421 0.64 11.59 19.75
C ALA A 421 1.51 11.72 18.49
N TRP A 422 0.91 11.57 17.30
CA TRP A 422 1.61 11.72 16.03
C TRP A 422 2.16 13.14 15.83
N GLU A 423 1.35 14.17 16.06
CA GLU A 423 1.77 15.57 15.97
C GLU A 423 2.93 15.88 16.94
N GLN A 424 2.85 15.36 18.17
CA GLN A 424 3.93 15.51 19.14
C GLN A 424 5.21 14.81 18.68
N SER A 425 5.11 13.63 18.11
CA SER A 425 6.23 12.84 17.60
C SER A 425 6.91 13.55 16.42
N VAL A 426 6.14 14.04 15.45
CA VAL A 426 6.65 14.82 14.32
C VAL A 426 7.32 16.12 14.81
N ALA A 427 6.65 16.88 15.68
CA ALA A 427 7.20 18.11 16.24
C ALA A 427 8.51 17.88 17.02
N ARG A 428 8.62 16.73 17.69
CA ARG A 428 9.84 16.33 18.39
C ARG A 428 10.98 16.04 17.40
N LEU A 429 10.73 15.33 16.29
CA LEU A 429 11.73 15.08 15.25
C LEU A 429 12.13 16.36 14.49
N VAL A 430 11.20 17.27 14.23
CA VAL A 430 11.50 18.58 13.63
C VAL A 430 12.53 19.35 14.45
N ARG A 431 12.46 19.29 15.79
CA ARG A 431 13.43 19.97 16.68
C ARG A 431 14.85 19.42 16.59
N ILE A 432 15.00 18.13 16.26
CA ILE A 432 16.31 17.48 16.07
C ILE A 432 17.00 17.98 14.79
N GLN A 433 16.23 18.50 13.82
CA GLN A 433 16.72 18.94 12.52
C GLN A 433 17.53 17.84 11.79
N PRO A 434 16.93 16.68 11.51
CA PRO A 434 17.65 15.58 10.87
C PRO A 434 18.22 16.02 9.52
N ARG A 435 19.36 15.45 9.14
CA ARG A 435 19.98 15.67 7.83
C ARG A 435 19.24 14.95 6.72
N ARG A 436 18.95 13.66 6.95
CA ARG A 436 18.19 12.78 6.06
C ARG A 436 17.20 11.96 6.87
N ILE A 437 16.12 11.62 6.22
CA ILE A 437 15.04 10.85 6.80
C ILE A 437 14.87 9.60 5.96
N PHE A 438 14.88 8.46 6.61
CA PHE A 438 14.73 7.15 6.00
C PHE A 438 13.37 6.57 6.40
N PRO A 439 12.36 6.66 5.51
CA PRO A 439 11.02 6.16 5.80
C PRO A 439 10.91 4.65 5.63
N GLY A 440 9.86 4.03 6.18
CA GLY A 440 9.52 2.62 5.97
C GLY A 440 9.18 2.30 4.51
N HIS A 441 8.67 3.28 3.77
CA HIS A 441 8.27 3.14 2.37
C HIS A 441 8.78 4.30 1.51
N GLY A 442 9.18 3.98 0.27
CA GLY A 442 9.62 4.97 -0.71
C GLY A 442 11.07 5.41 -0.57
N GLU A 443 11.41 6.56 -1.17
CA GLU A 443 12.78 7.08 -1.20
C GLU A 443 13.10 7.89 0.06
N PRO A 444 14.40 8.01 0.43
CA PRO A 444 14.84 8.90 1.51
C PRO A 444 14.38 10.34 1.28
N LEU A 445 14.03 11.02 2.37
CA LEU A 445 13.47 12.36 2.37
C LEU A 445 14.44 13.38 2.99
N GLY A 446 14.32 14.64 2.58
CA GLY A 446 14.94 15.75 3.27
C GLY A 446 14.14 16.18 4.52
N ARG A 447 14.75 16.99 5.38
CA ARG A 447 14.13 17.50 6.62
C ARG A 447 12.82 18.30 6.39
N GLU A 448 12.66 18.89 5.20
CA GLU A 448 11.46 19.63 4.80
C GLU A 448 10.19 18.75 4.80
N ALA A 449 10.34 17.45 4.61
CA ALA A 449 9.22 16.53 4.65
C ALA A 449 8.53 16.47 6.02
N LEU A 450 9.31 16.52 7.14
CA LEU A 450 8.73 16.59 8.47
C LEU A 450 8.00 17.92 8.72
N SER A 451 8.58 19.03 8.21
CA SER A 451 7.95 20.34 8.35
C SER A 451 6.67 20.46 7.54
N ALA A 452 6.64 19.86 6.35
CA ALA A 452 5.43 19.77 5.53
C ALA A 452 4.34 18.92 6.21
N ALA A 453 4.74 17.80 6.82
CA ALA A 453 3.81 16.92 7.53
C ALA A 453 3.23 17.59 8.79
N ALA A 454 4.02 18.40 9.50
CA ALA A 454 3.58 19.15 10.69
C ALA A 454 2.53 20.23 10.37
N GLY A 455 2.37 20.64 9.11
CA GLY A 455 1.49 21.76 8.73
C GLY A 455 2.04 23.12 9.12
N PRO A 456 1.43 24.23 8.68
CA PRO A 456 1.85 25.55 9.08
C PRO A 456 1.60 25.73 10.59
N PRO A 457 2.53 26.41 11.33
CA PRO A 457 2.34 26.69 12.75
C PRO A 457 1.06 27.54 12.92
N GLY A 458 -0.02 26.97 13.44
CA GLY A 458 -1.24 27.68 13.75
C GLY A 458 -2.57 27.09 13.23
N SER A 459 -2.59 25.90 12.62
CA SER A 459 -3.85 25.27 12.17
C SER A 459 -4.53 24.36 13.24
N ALA A 460 -4.03 24.35 14.48
CA ALA A 460 -4.69 23.68 15.58
C ALA A 460 -5.78 24.61 16.14
N GLY A 461 -7.04 24.39 15.78
CA GLY A 461 -8.20 24.94 16.48
C GLY A 461 -8.92 26.09 15.75
N ASN A 462 -9.89 25.77 14.94
CA ASN A 462 -11.21 26.40 14.95
C ASN A 462 -12.26 25.39 14.51
#